data_ef9198f036c2be96cb1866da6216cef9
#
_entry.id   ef9198f036c2be96cb1866da6216cef9
#
_cell.length_a   1.000
_cell.length_b   1.000
_cell.length_c   1.000
_cell.angle_alpha   90.00
_cell.angle_beta   90.00
_cell.angle_gamma   90.00
#
_symmetry.space_group_name_H-M   'P 1'
#
loop_
_entity.id
_entity.type
_entity.pdbx_description
1 polymer ?
#
loop_
_entity_poly.entity_id
_entity_poly.type
_entity_poly.pdbx_seq_one_letter_code
_entity_poly.pdbx_strand_id
1 'polypeptide(L)'
;MGNKATLGPLLRVGLTGLVLAAVAVAQAPDWRRVGNSALDLELAGLATGPVDRVWYSATGDQIWARSLSGRTFVTNDLDHWVAAAPGSLAPQVPEGRTITIPENGAQVRNPASASPRVYAFRQFVHRSDNSGKNWENLTAFRGLSIIGEGLRDLAVSPTNEDEIVVAGSAGVFRSVDGGRSWSSLNETLPNLPSARIRSLPEGPQGSQIELVGAMVVEWQPGERQAWRPTFNAKAEDERALRQVWSGDRGVAVTALIRADRYIYTGMADGGIMVSADGGSNWQPEFRSNQGSGAVAAFWVDPADPRVALAVLSVRRVLHTIDGGLSWVDISANLPDVSVRGVTADSAGNAIYVATNQGVFLARTNLNALSVVPVSWSALTGLPTVPAADVMLDSNAIQLWVALEGYGLYQTMAPHRAGDPRVITSAGLIARAAAPGTLFSIEGARVNSANAGGLSVPVLAASDTESQIQIPFEMRGDALALSIDGPAGSRLLPSVPMVTASPAIQLDPRDGNPLLIDADNGVLLDAMHPAHSNTRIQILATGLGRVVPTWPTGLPAPADTPHAVAAPVRAFLDRAPVQVTRAILAPGYIGMYLVEIEVPNIVNYGPAELYIETDGQPSNRVRVYIEP
;
A
#
# COMPACT_ATOMS: atom_id res chain seq x y z
N MET A 1 -52.08 35.31 -0.38
CA MET A 1 -51.03 35.82 -1.24
C MET A 1 -49.80 35.02 -0.91
N GLY A 2 -49.52 34.04 -1.73
CA GLY A 2 -48.49 33.04 -1.45
C GLY A 2 -47.16 33.44 -2.10
N ASN A 3 -46.08 33.33 -1.38
CA ASN A 3 -44.74 33.38 -1.94
C ASN A 3 -44.26 31.97 -2.20
N LYS A 4 -44.18 31.58 -3.46
CA LYS A 4 -43.48 30.41 -3.95
C LYS A 4 -41.99 30.74 -4.04
N ALA A 5 -41.17 30.11 -3.23
CA ALA A 5 -39.73 30.10 -3.44
C ALA A 5 -39.40 29.13 -4.58
N THR A 6 -38.95 29.66 -5.68
CA THR A 6 -38.47 28.93 -6.85
C THR A 6 -37.02 28.52 -6.60
N LEU A 7 -36.76 27.22 -6.52
CA LEU A 7 -35.42 26.64 -6.65
C LEU A 7 -34.89 26.91 -8.06
N GLY A 8 -33.73 27.57 -8.14
CA GLY A 8 -33.03 27.89 -9.39
C GLY A 8 -32.47 26.62 -10.05
N PRO A 9 -32.28 26.63 -11.37
CA PRO A 9 -31.90 25.45 -12.12
C PRO A 9 -30.42 25.11 -11.94
N LEU A 10 -30.15 23.90 -11.49
CA LEU A 10 -28.85 23.28 -11.57
C LEU A 10 -28.39 23.16 -13.03
N LEU A 11 -27.19 23.60 -13.26
CA LEU A 11 -26.45 23.70 -14.51
C LEU A 11 -26.51 22.40 -15.33
N ARG A 12 -27.22 22.43 -16.47
CA ARG A 12 -27.04 21.46 -17.56
C ARG A 12 -25.80 21.88 -18.35
N VAL A 13 -24.67 21.23 -18.10
CA VAL A 13 -23.52 21.30 -19.00
C VAL A 13 -23.76 20.36 -20.17
N GLY A 14 -24.07 20.94 -21.33
CA GLY A 14 -24.15 20.19 -22.58
C GLY A 14 -22.77 19.74 -23.03
N LEU A 15 -22.61 18.44 -23.17
CA LEU A 15 -21.45 17.83 -23.80
C LEU A 15 -21.63 17.92 -25.33
N THR A 16 -20.98 18.89 -25.97
CA THR A 16 -20.75 18.87 -27.40
C THR A 16 -19.52 18.04 -27.70
N GLY A 17 -19.72 16.93 -28.41
CA GLY A 17 -18.67 15.98 -28.73
C GLY A 17 -17.58 16.55 -29.63
N LEU A 18 -16.34 16.43 -29.15
CA LEU A 18 -15.15 16.41 -29.99
C LEU A 18 -14.65 14.97 -30.01
N VAL A 19 -14.88 14.28 -31.12
CA VAL A 19 -14.27 12.97 -31.38
C VAL A 19 -12.79 13.23 -31.69
N LEU A 20 -11.95 13.27 -30.68
CA LEU A 20 -10.52 13.03 -30.81
C LEU A 20 -10.32 11.53 -30.78
N ALA A 21 -9.82 10.96 -31.90
CA ALA A 21 -9.30 9.61 -31.92
C ALA A 21 -8.11 9.58 -30.95
N ALA A 22 -8.37 9.20 -29.69
CA ALA A 22 -7.35 8.94 -28.71
C ALA A 22 -6.63 7.65 -29.18
N VAL A 23 -5.41 7.79 -29.67
CA VAL A 23 -4.43 6.73 -29.61
C VAL A 23 -4.38 6.35 -28.12
N ALA A 24 -4.81 5.14 -27.79
CA ALA A 24 -4.70 4.63 -26.44
C ALA A 24 -3.22 4.54 -26.07
N VAL A 25 -2.68 5.61 -25.53
CA VAL A 25 -1.42 5.57 -24.79
C VAL A 25 -1.74 4.66 -23.61
N ALA A 26 -1.13 3.49 -23.56
CA ALA A 26 -1.23 2.61 -22.41
C ALA A 26 -0.90 3.44 -21.17
N GLN A 27 -1.88 3.64 -20.31
CA GLN A 27 -1.71 4.44 -19.11
C GLN A 27 -0.61 3.80 -18.28
N ALA A 28 0.38 4.59 -17.87
CA ALA A 28 1.46 4.08 -17.03
C ALA A 28 0.85 3.48 -15.74
N PRO A 29 1.38 2.35 -15.25
CA PRO A 29 0.88 1.75 -14.02
C PRO A 29 0.93 2.74 -12.86
N ASP A 30 -0.16 2.82 -12.08
CA ASP A 30 -0.22 3.63 -10.85
C ASP A 30 0.47 2.86 -9.71
N TRP A 31 1.75 3.17 -9.48
CA TRP A 31 2.54 2.52 -8.46
C TRP A 31 2.37 3.17 -7.10
N ARG A 32 2.07 2.36 -6.09
CA ARG A 32 1.94 2.79 -4.70
C ARG A 32 2.99 2.13 -3.83
N ARG A 33 3.70 2.92 -3.04
CA ARG A 33 4.66 2.40 -2.06
C ARG A 33 3.90 1.83 -0.86
N VAL A 34 4.27 0.62 -0.43
CA VAL A 34 3.61 -0.08 0.69
C VAL A 34 4.21 0.35 2.01
N GLY A 35 3.36 0.55 3.03
CA GLY A 35 3.79 0.87 4.38
C GLY A 35 4.32 2.29 4.57
N ASN A 36 4.00 3.22 3.68
CA ASN A 36 4.55 4.56 3.64
C ASN A 36 3.51 5.68 3.81
N SER A 37 2.28 5.36 4.19
CA SER A 37 1.25 6.37 4.41
C SER A 37 1.40 7.02 5.78
N ALA A 38 1.67 8.33 5.81
CA ALA A 38 1.69 9.10 7.05
C ALA A 38 0.29 9.17 7.68
N LEU A 39 -0.76 9.20 6.84
CA LEU A 39 -2.14 9.25 7.28
C LEU A 39 -2.55 7.96 8.00
N ASP A 40 -2.28 6.80 7.37
CA ASP A 40 -2.64 5.50 7.96
C ASP A 40 -1.87 5.20 9.24
N LEU A 41 -0.63 5.68 9.32
CA LEU A 41 0.23 5.52 10.50
C LEU A 41 0.07 6.66 11.51
N GLU A 42 -0.68 7.70 11.18
CA GLU A 42 -0.89 8.91 12.02
C GLU A 42 0.41 9.58 12.46
N LEU A 43 1.33 9.71 11.53
CA LEU A 43 2.63 10.31 11.78
C LEU A 43 2.70 11.74 11.23
N ALA A 44 3.65 12.51 11.75
CA ALA A 44 3.94 13.87 11.30
C ALA A 44 4.50 13.96 9.86
N GLY A 45 4.76 12.83 9.21
CA GLY A 45 5.23 12.74 7.84
C GLY A 45 5.38 11.30 7.39
N LEU A 46 5.83 11.10 6.14
CA LEU A 46 6.04 9.78 5.54
C LEU A 46 6.96 8.91 6.39
N ALA A 47 6.63 7.64 6.48
CA ALA A 47 7.43 6.63 7.15
C ALA A 47 8.05 5.65 6.14
N THR A 48 9.15 5.02 6.54
CA THR A 48 9.75 3.91 5.78
C THR A 48 9.92 2.70 6.71
N GLY A 49 11.13 2.31 6.99
CA GLY A 49 11.47 1.23 7.89
C GLY A 49 12.40 1.69 9.00
N PRO A 50 12.82 0.76 9.86
CA PRO A 50 13.59 1.09 11.03
C PRO A 50 14.98 1.63 10.69
N VAL A 51 15.37 2.68 11.41
CA VAL A 51 16.71 3.28 11.42
C VAL A 51 17.29 3.13 12.81
N ASP A 52 18.56 2.68 12.87
CA ASP A 52 19.25 2.36 14.13
C ASP A 52 19.87 3.61 14.78
N ARG A 53 20.58 4.42 13.98
CA ARG A 53 21.32 5.58 14.46
C ARG A 53 21.16 6.78 13.53
N VAL A 54 21.22 7.99 14.12
CA VAL A 54 21.33 9.27 13.41
C VAL A 54 22.36 10.17 14.07
N TRP A 55 23.06 10.98 13.27
CA TRP A 55 23.99 11.99 13.79
C TRP A 55 24.19 13.12 12.79
N TYR A 56 24.65 14.25 13.28
CA TYR A 56 25.10 15.36 12.46
C TYR A 56 26.59 15.24 12.15
N SER A 57 27.05 15.84 11.06
CA SER A 57 28.46 16.20 10.86
C SER A 57 28.91 17.15 11.96
N ALA A 58 30.23 17.28 12.15
CA ALA A 58 30.80 18.22 13.12
C ALA A 58 30.45 19.69 12.82
N THR A 59 30.17 20.00 11.56
CA THR A 59 29.76 21.33 11.07
C THR A 59 28.25 21.54 11.09
N GLY A 60 27.46 20.48 11.29
CA GLY A 60 26.01 20.55 11.32
C GLY A 60 25.31 20.65 9.95
N ASP A 61 26.09 20.58 8.86
CA ASP A 61 25.59 20.72 7.48
C ASP A 61 25.15 19.40 6.83
N GLN A 62 25.39 18.27 7.50
CA GLN A 62 25.02 16.95 7.03
C GLN A 62 24.29 16.18 8.12
N ILE A 63 23.33 15.37 7.70
CA ILE A 63 22.68 14.37 8.56
C ILE A 63 23.05 12.98 8.05
N TRP A 64 23.42 12.13 8.97
CA TRP A 64 23.79 10.74 8.73
C TRP A 64 22.77 9.81 9.36
N ALA A 65 22.44 8.71 8.68
CA ALA A 65 21.55 7.67 9.19
C ALA A 65 22.14 6.28 8.96
N ARG A 66 22.03 5.40 9.95
CA ARG A 66 22.41 3.98 9.82
C ARG A 66 21.17 3.10 9.98
N SER A 67 20.91 2.27 8.97
CA SER A 67 19.83 1.28 9.01
C SER A 67 20.17 0.11 9.94
N LEU A 68 19.16 -0.71 10.31
CA LEU A 68 19.38 -1.94 11.08
C LEU A 68 20.28 -2.95 10.36
N SER A 69 20.34 -2.91 9.04
CA SER A 69 21.25 -3.75 8.24
C SER A 69 22.71 -3.26 8.29
N GLY A 70 23.01 -2.18 9.04
CA GLY A 70 24.34 -1.59 9.17
C GLY A 70 24.75 -0.66 8.02
N ARG A 71 23.90 -0.49 6.98
CA ARG A 71 24.18 0.46 5.90
C ARG A 71 24.03 1.90 6.39
N THR A 72 24.96 2.75 5.99
CA THR A 72 24.98 4.17 6.37
C THR A 72 24.68 5.04 5.15
N PHE A 73 23.88 6.06 5.37
CA PHE A 73 23.46 7.05 4.37
C PHE A 73 23.75 8.46 4.89
N VAL A 74 23.91 9.41 3.98
CA VAL A 74 24.11 10.83 4.28
C VAL A 74 23.25 11.69 3.38
N THR A 75 22.73 12.77 3.94
CA THR A 75 22.07 13.84 3.19
C THR A 75 22.74 15.18 3.48
N ASN A 76 22.91 16.01 2.42
CA ASN A 76 23.46 17.37 2.49
C ASN A 76 22.37 18.43 2.25
N ASP A 77 21.29 18.05 1.60
CA ASP A 77 20.18 18.93 1.15
C ASP A 77 18.87 18.63 1.87
N LEU A 78 18.85 17.59 2.74
CA LEU A 78 17.69 17.09 3.49
C LEU A 78 16.59 16.44 2.62
N ASP A 79 16.77 16.42 1.30
CA ASP A 79 15.84 15.85 0.34
C ASP A 79 16.35 14.52 -0.24
N HIS A 80 17.69 14.42 -0.47
CA HIS A 80 18.28 13.26 -1.12
C HIS A 80 19.28 12.55 -0.21
N TRP A 81 19.07 11.24 -0.06
CA TRP A 81 19.99 10.38 0.66
C TRP A 81 20.90 9.63 -0.29
N VAL A 82 22.19 9.63 -0.01
CA VAL A 82 23.18 8.85 -0.75
C VAL A 82 23.88 7.85 0.17
N ALA A 83 24.29 6.71 -0.37
CA ALA A 83 25.06 5.73 0.40
C ALA A 83 26.39 6.35 0.83
N ALA A 84 26.70 6.23 2.12
CA ALA A 84 27.96 6.69 2.66
C ALA A 84 29.12 5.76 2.28
N ALA A 85 30.34 6.30 2.26
CA ALA A 85 31.52 5.48 2.03
C ALA A 85 31.64 4.36 3.09
N PRO A 86 32.14 3.16 2.71
CA PRO A 86 32.39 2.09 3.65
C PRO A 86 33.30 2.56 4.81
N GLY A 87 32.94 2.19 6.05
CA GLY A 87 33.71 2.57 7.24
C GLY A 87 33.27 3.88 7.91
N SER A 88 32.25 4.56 7.41
CA SER A 88 31.63 5.71 8.09
C SER A 88 30.97 5.25 9.40
N LEU A 89 31.55 5.63 10.52
CA LEU A 89 31.05 5.26 11.85
C LEU A 89 30.32 6.42 12.50
N ALA A 90 29.23 6.11 13.21
CA ALA A 90 28.60 7.08 14.08
C ALA A 90 29.58 7.51 15.17
N PRO A 91 29.71 8.82 15.48
CA PRO A 91 30.54 9.27 16.56
C PRO A 91 30.09 8.65 17.89
N GLN A 92 31.02 8.34 18.76
CA GLN A 92 30.70 7.96 20.13
C GLN A 92 30.09 9.18 20.83
N VAL A 93 28.92 9.00 21.40
CA VAL A 93 28.28 10.06 22.18
C VAL A 93 28.92 10.04 23.55
N PRO A 94 29.45 11.18 24.01
CA PRO A 94 29.99 11.28 25.38
C PRO A 94 28.89 10.85 26.38
N GLU A 95 29.27 10.09 27.41
CA GLU A 95 28.39 9.80 28.53
C GLU A 95 27.94 11.11 29.15
N GLY A 96 26.67 11.40 29.08
CA GLY A 96 26.10 12.63 29.63
C GLY A 96 26.02 12.60 31.15
N ARG A 97 25.77 13.76 31.76
CA ARG A 97 25.41 13.86 33.18
C ARG A 97 24.24 12.95 33.51
N THR A 98 24.31 12.29 34.66
CA THR A 98 23.13 11.59 35.20
C THR A 98 22.05 12.61 35.57
N ILE A 99 20.97 12.63 34.79
CA ILE A 99 19.80 13.51 34.98
C ILE A 99 18.59 12.61 35.19
N THR A 100 17.70 12.99 36.10
CA THR A 100 16.39 12.33 36.22
C THR A 100 15.58 12.65 34.98
N ILE A 101 15.22 11.64 34.21
CA ILE A 101 14.48 11.76 32.96
C ILE A 101 13.04 11.27 33.13
N PRO A 102 12.07 11.76 32.34
CA PRO A 102 10.75 11.17 32.23
C PRO A 102 10.89 9.76 31.73
N GLU A 103 10.08 8.86 32.14
CA GLU A 103 10.13 7.46 31.75
C GLU A 103 11.46 6.75 32.13
N ASN A 104 11.33 5.73 32.91
CA ASN A 104 12.49 4.98 33.42
C ASN A 104 13.35 4.44 32.27
N GLY A 105 14.64 4.73 32.29
CA GLY A 105 15.64 4.21 31.34
C GLY A 105 15.71 4.93 29.99
N ALA A 106 15.08 6.09 29.81
CA ALA A 106 15.25 6.90 28.60
C ALA A 106 16.69 7.40 28.47
N GLN A 107 17.20 7.48 27.22
CA GLN A 107 18.51 8.05 26.92
C GLN A 107 18.42 9.57 26.85
N VAL A 108 19.47 10.26 27.32
CA VAL A 108 19.58 11.73 27.29
C VAL A 108 20.65 12.13 26.31
N ARG A 109 20.37 13.14 25.49
CA ARG A 109 21.34 13.77 24.58
C ARG A 109 21.47 15.24 24.95
N ASN A 110 22.70 15.68 25.19
CA ASN A 110 23.05 17.07 25.40
C ASN A 110 23.66 17.66 24.13
N PRO A 111 23.29 18.89 23.75
CA PRO A 111 24.06 19.61 22.77
C PRO A 111 25.49 19.89 23.34
N ALA A 112 26.45 20.03 22.46
CA ALA A 112 27.84 20.28 22.85
C ALA A 112 28.08 21.66 23.52
N SER A 113 27.02 22.44 23.73
CA SER A 113 27.05 23.78 24.32
C SER A 113 26.87 23.74 25.84
N ALA A 114 27.20 24.87 26.50
CA ALA A 114 26.94 25.09 27.93
C ALA A 114 25.46 25.35 28.25
N SER A 115 24.58 25.20 27.31
CA SER A 115 23.14 25.38 27.46
C SER A 115 22.53 24.42 28.48
N PRO A 116 21.59 24.86 29.32
CA PRO A 116 20.83 23.98 30.21
C PRO A 116 19.84 23.06 29.48
N ARG A 117 19.69 23.22 28.16
CA ARG A 117 18.79 22.42 27.35
C ARG A 117 19.28 20.99 27.18
N VAL A 118 18.41 20.04 27.41
CA VAL A 118 18.66 18.62 27.21
C VAL A 118 17.42 17.97 26.58
N TYR A 119 17.67 16.92 25.78
CA TYR A 119 16.64 16.10 25.19
C TYR A 119 16.74 14.67 25.72
N ALA A 120 15.63 14.02 25.90
CA ALA A 120 15.55 12.61 26.27
C ALA A 120 14.56 11.90 25.34
N PHE A 121 14.77 10.62 25.07
CA PHE A 121 13.89 9.82 24.23
C PHE A 121 13.79 8.39 24.73
N ARG A 122 12.61 7.80 24.55
CA ARG A 122 12.30 6.38 24.71
C ARG A 122 11.02 6.05 23.92
N GLN A 123 9.85 6.14 24.56
CA GLN A 123 8.56 6.08 23.88
C GLN A 123 8.25 7.42 23.19
N PHE A 124 8.59 8.52 23.86
CA PHE A 124 8.41 9.88 23.36
C PHE A 124 9.73 10.65 23.40
N VAL A 125 9.77 11.78 22.71
CA VAL A 125 10.85 12.76 22.85
C VAL A 125 10.43 13.80 23.89
N HIS A 126 11.33 14.09 24.79
CA HIS A 126 11.15 15.10 25.84
C HIS A 126 12.24 16.15 25.76
N ARG A 127 11.91 17.38 26.15
CA ARG A 127 12.85 18.49 26.27
C ARG A 127 12.80 19.06 27.69
N SER A 128 13.97 19.43 28.18
CA SER A 128 14.12 20.25 29.38
C SER A 128 15.00 21.44 29.06
N ASP A 129 14.57 22.64 29.42
CA ASP A 129 15.32 23.88 29.28
C ASP A 129 16.02 24.29 30.61
N ASN A 130 16.02 23.41 31.61
CA ASN A 130 16.55 23.68 32.94
C ASN A 130 17.32 22.50 33.55
N SER A 131 18.12 21.84 32.72
CA SER A 131 19.01 20.72 33.08
C SER A 131 18.27 19.53 33.71
N GLY A 132 17.07 19.19 33.19
CA GLY A 132 16.29 18.02 33.60
C GLY A 132 15.39 18.24 34.83
N LYS A 133 15.24 19.48 35.32
CA LYS A 133 14.33 19.74 36.44
C LYS A 133 12.86 19.62 36.05
N ASN A 134 12.50 20.14 34.88
CA ASN A 134 11.16 20.01 34.29
C ASN A 134 11.29 19.51 32.86
N TRP A 135 10.29 18.72 32.41
CA TRP A 135 10.28 18.12 31.11
C TRP A 135 8.97 18.44 30.38
N GLU A 136 9.07 18.76 29.11
CA GLU A 136 8.00 18.90 28.16
C GLU A 136 8.00 17.68 27.22
N ASN A 137 6.84 17.04 27.02
CA ASN A 137 6.73 15.98 26.02
C ASN A 137 6.44 16.60 24.66
N LEU A 138 7.27 16.29 23.66
CA LEU A 138 7.26 16.93 22.34
C LEU A 138 6.56 16.10 21.26
N THR A 139 6.32 14.82 21.50
CA THR A 139 5.82 13.92 20.45
C THR A 139 4.58 13.14 20.84
N ALA A 140 4.09 13.27 22.08
CA ALA A 140 2.87 12.61 22.50
C ALA A 140 1.64 13.31 21.93
N PHE A 141 0.84 12.56 21.21
CA PHE A 141 -0.49 12.96 20.79
C PHE A 141 -1.46 11.81 21.04
N ARG A 142 -2.45 12.01 21.91
CA ARG A 142 -3.44 10.98 22.30
C ARG A 142 -2.83 9.66 22.80
N GLY A 143 -1.71 9.75 23.51
CA GLY A 143 -1.01 8.60 24.06
C GLY A 143 -0.08 7.88 23.10
N LEU A 144 0.06 8.37 21.87
CA LEU A 144 0.88 7.80 20.81
C LEU A 144 1.93 8.82 20.34
N SER A 145 3.05 8.36 19.80
CA SER A 145 4.09 9.26 19.27
C SER A 145 3.78 9.65 17.83
N ILE A 146 3.81 10.96 17.49
CA ILE A 146 3.59 11.46 16.13
C ILE A 146 4.76 11.20 15.17
N ILE A 147 5.88 10.70 15.68
CA ILE A 147 7.06 10.30 14.88
C ILE A 147 7.28 8.78 14.91
N GLY A 148 6.25 8.03 15.31
CA GLY A 148 6.29 6.58 15.42
C GLY A 148 6.84 6.08 16.74
N GLU A 149 6.75 4.78 16.93
CA GLU A 149 7.21 4.07 18.11
C GLU A 149 8.63 3.52 17.93
N GLY A 150 9.20 2.99 19.02
CA GLY A 150 10.49 2.34 18.98
C GLY A 150 11.62 3.30 18.62
N LEU A 151 11.64 4.48 19.22
CA LEU A 151 12.71 5.45 19.05
C LEU A 151 14.05 4.83 19.50
N ARG A 152 15.09 4.98 18.70
CA ARG A 152 16.38 4.31 18.87
C ARG A 152 17.54 5.26 19.11
N ASP A 153 17.49 6.43 18.49
CA ASP A 153 18.55 7.43 18.60
C ASP A 153 18.01 8.84 18.42
N LEU A 154 18.71 9.81 19.02
CA LEU A 154 18.44 11.22 18.89
C LEU A 154 19.76 11.97 18.77
N ALA A 155 19.86 12.89 17.83
CA ALA A 155 21.01 13.79 17.73
C ALA A 155 20.53 15.24 17.71
N VAL A 156 21.33 16.12 18.33
CA VAL A 156 21.12 17.57 18.35
C VAL A 156 22.17 18.19 17.44
N SER A 157 21.77 19.17 16.62
CA SER A 157 22.70 19.90 15.75
C SER A 157 23.78 20.59 16.58
N PRO A 158 25.04 20.49 16.18
CA PRO A 158 26.14 21.17 16.88
C PRO A 158 26.11 22.70 16.76
N THR A 159 25.35 23.22 15.79
CA THR A 159 25.25 24.66 15.50
C THR A 159 23.94 25.29 15.96
N ASN A 160 22.90 24.46 16.20
CA ASN A 160 21.57 24.95 16.59
C ASN A 160 20.89 23.95 17.53
N GLU A 161 20.72 24.29 18.80
CA GLU A 161 20.12 23.42 19.80
C GLU A 161 18.60 23.22 19.63
N ASP A 162 17.95 24.02 18.77
CA ASP A 162 16.53 23.83 18.38
C ASP A 162 16.37 22.81 17.24
N GLU A 163 17.49 22.43 16.61
CA GLU A 163 17.47 21.46 15.53
C GLU A 163 17.87 20.08 16.01
N ILE A 164 16.95 19.14 15.91
CA ILE A 164 17.12 17.75 16.35
C ILE A 164 16.65 16.77 15.27
N VAL A 165 17.29 15.62 15.22
CA VAL A 165 16.86 14.49 14.41
C VAL A 165 16.70 13.25 15.27
N VAL A 166 15.73 12.41 14.93
CA VAL A 166 15.40 11.20 15.66
C VAL A 166 15.30 10.03 14.71
N ALA A 167 15.91 8.91 15.08
CA ALA A 167 15.77 7.63 14.40
C ALA A 167 14.85 6.70 15.20
N GLY A 168 14.01 5.97 14.51
CA GLY A 168 13.08 5.00 15.11
C GLY A 168 12.58 3.95 14.13
N SER A 169 11.53 3.24 14.51
CA SER A 169 10.95 2.20 13.66
C SER A 169 10.28 2.73 12.40
N ALA A 170 9.87 4.00 12.41
CA ALA A 170 9.23 4.67 11.27
C ALA A 170 10.22 5.43 10.35
N GLY A 171 11.51 5.41 10.66
CA GLY A 171 12.56 6.08 9.88
C GLY A 171 13.21 7.25 10.62
N VAL A 172 13.44 8.35 9.91
CA VAL A 172 14.11 9.57 10.41
C VAL A 172 13.14 10.74 10.38
N PHE A 173 13.03 11.44 11.50
CA PHE A 173 12.24 12.67 11.65
C PHE A 173 13.10 13.80 12.16
N ARG A 174 12.84 15.02 11.70
CA ARG A 174 13.57 16.25 12.05
C ARG A 174 12.63 17.30 12.59
N SER A 175 13.09 18.02 13.59
CA SER A 175 12.50 19.28 14.06
C SER A 175 13.54 20.39 13.98
N VAL A 176 13.12 21.61 13.69
CA VAL A 176 13.95 22.82 13.63
C VAL A 176 13.55 23.89 14.65
N ASP A 177 12.56 23.58 15.47
CA ASP A 177 11.93 24.50 16.43
C ASP A 177 11.92 23.96 17.86
N GLY A 178 12.91 23.12 18.18
CA GLY A 178 13.06 22.52 19.51
C GLY A 178 12.02 21.43 19.81
N GLY A 179 11.50 20.77 18.78
CA GLY A 179 10.57 19.65 18.88
C GLY A 179 9.10 20.03 18.85
N ARG A 180 8.73 21.28 18.57
CA ARG A 180 7.32 21.72 18.49
C ARG A 180 6.64 21.26 17.22
N SER A 181 7.37 21.21 16.11
CA SER A 181 6.92 20.62 14.84
C SER A 181 7.93 19.61 14.33
N TRP A 182 7.44 18.66 13.53
CA TRP A 182 8.24 17.56 13.00
C TRP A 182 7.98 17.36 11.52
N SER A 183 9.04 17.04 10.79
CA SER A 183 9.00 16.64 9.39
C SER A 183 9.75 15.32 9.19
N SER A 184 9.29 14.54 8.22
CA SER A 184 9.94 13.29 7.83
C SER A 184 11.07 13.54 6.83
N LEU A 185 12.18 12.82 6.96
CA LEU A 185 13.26 12.77 5.98
C LEU A 185 13.29 11.43 5.23
N ASN A 186 12.15 10.74 5.12
CA ASN A 186 12.05 9.36 4.67
C ASN A 186 11.79 9.19 3.18
N GLU A 187 11.45 10.23 2.45
CA GLU A 187 10.97 10.12 1.06
C GLU A 187 11.99 9.40 0.16
N THR A 188 13.23 9.81 0.23
CA THR A 188 14.33 9.24 -0.56
C THR A 188 15.31 8.40 0.27
N LEU A 189 14.98 8.05 1.53
CA LEU A 189 15.85 7.26 2.39
C LEU A 189 15.81 5.78 1.97
N PRO A 190 16.94 5.22 1.48
CA PRO A 190 16.98 3.84 0.98
C PRO A 190 17.28 2.83 2.11
N ASN A 191 16.57 2.92 3.23
CA ASN A 191 16.79 2.07 4.41
C ASN A 191 16.14 0.68 4.34
N LEU A 192 15.40 0.39 3.27
CA LEU A 192 14.80 -0.92 3.01
C LEU A 192 15.47 -1.61 1.81
N PRO A 193 16.73 -2.07 1.93
CA PRO A 193 17.46 -2.72 0.85
C PRO A 193 16.86 -4.11 0.57
N SER A 194 15.73 -4.13 -0.13
CA SER A 194 14.95 -5.32 -0.41
C SER A 194 15.71 -6.31 -1.28
N ALA A 195 15.65 -7.59 -0.95
CA ALA A 195 16.23 -8.69 -1.71
C ALA A 195 15.15 -9.63 -2.26
N ARG A 196 14.09 -9.92 -1.48
CA ARG A 196 12.98 -10.81 -1.89
C ARG A 196 11.67 -10.39 -1.25
N ILE A 197 10.57 -10.72 -1.93
CA ILE A 197 9.21 -10.69 -1.37
C ILE A 197 8.97 -12.04 -0.69
N ARG A 198 8.55 -12.04 0.58
CA ARG A 198 8.33 -13.26 1.36
C ARG A 198 6.87 -13.57 1.60
N SER A 199 6.02 -12.55 1.66
CA SER A 199 4.59 -12.70 1.84
C SER A 199 3.85 -11.45 1.35
N LEU A 200 2.65 -11.64 0.86
CA LEU A 200 1.71 -10.59 0.48
C LEU A 200 0.50 -10.58 1.44
N PRO A 201 -0.26 -9.46 1.53
CA PRO A 201 -1.28 -9.27 2.58
C PRO A 201 -2.54 -10.13 2.47
N GLU A 202 -2.57 -11.15 1.64
CA GLU A 202 -3.70 -12.08 1.48
C GLU A 202 -3.75 -13.21 2.50
N GLY A 203 -2.94 -13.15 3.55
CA GLY A 203 -2.88 -14.15 4.60
C GLY A 203 -2.99 -13.53 5.99
N PRO A 204 -2.92 -14.36 7.05
CA PRO A 204 -2.84 -13.88 8.44
C PRO A 204 -1.56 -13.08 8.72
N GLN A 205 -0.60 -13.08 7.79
CA GLN A 205 0.64 -12.31 7.84
C GLN A 205 0.54 -11.15 6.84
N GLY A 206 0.95 -9.95 7.25
CA GLY A 206 1.02 -8.79 6.37
C GLY A 206 2.10 -8.90 5.28
N SER A 207 2.39 -7.81 4.59
CA SER A 207 3.48 -7.77 3.61
C SER A 207 4.81 -8.03 4.29
N GLN A 208 5.57 -9.00 3.81
CA GLN A 208 6.91 -9.33 4.30
C GLN A 208 7.94 -9.24 3.19
N ILE A 209 9.04 -8.55 3.45
CA ILE A 209 10.19 -8.50 2.55
C ILE A 209 11.45 -8.95 3.30
N GLU A 210 12.31 -9.67 2.60
CA GLU A 210 13.66 -9.96 3.07
C GLU A 210 14.60 -8.86 2.58
N LEU A 211 15.37 -8.32 3.51
CA LEU A 211 16.41 -7.35 3.21
C LEU A 211 17.74 -8.04 2.87
N VAL A 212 18.62 -7.33 2.18
CA VAL A 212 20.00 -7.78 1.99
C VAL A 212 20.64 -8.03 3.37
N GLY A 213 21.20 -9.23 3.57
CA GLY A 213 21.67 -9.69 4.88
C GLY A 213 20.69 -10.59 5.64
N ALA A 214 19.63 -11.03 4.93
CA ALA A 214 18.68 -12.07 5.39
C ALA A 214 17.71 -11.67 6.51
N MET A 215 17.66 -10.40 6.92
CA MET A 215 16.64 -9.91 7.84
C MET A 215 15.30 -9.84 7.13
N VAL A 216 14.24 -10.40 7.71
CA VAL A 216 12.88 -10.22 7.24
C VAL A 216 12.21 -9.12 8.04
N VAL A 217 11.56 -8.20 7.33
CA VAL A 217 10.74 -7.14 7.92
C VAL A 217 9.30 -7.26 7.42
N GLU A 218 8.36 -6.87 8.27
CA GLU A 218 6.93 -6.97 8.02
C GLU A 218 6.25 -5.62 8.19
N TRP A 219 5.29 -5.34 7.33
CA TRP A 219 4.32 -4.26 7.50
C TRP A 219 2.90 -4.84 7.49
N GLN A 220 2.09 -4.42 8.46
CA GLN A 220 0.67 -4.77 8.55
C GLN A 220 -0.19 -3.51 8.49
N PRO A 221 -1.25 -3.49 7.67
CA PRO A 221 -2.19 -2.37 7.62
C PRO A 221 -2.79 -2.10 9.01
N GLY A 222 -2.84 -0.82 9.41
CA GLY A 222 -3.36 -0.41 10.72
C GLY A 222 -2.36 -0.50 11.89
N GLU A 223 -1.20 -1.10 11.71
CA GLU A 223 -0.11 -1.06 12.68
C GLU A 223 0.66 0.27 12.56
N ARG A 224 1.06 0.84 13.70
CA ARG A 224 1.78 2.15 13.71
C ARG A 224 3.24 2.06 13.30
N GLN A 225 3.80 0.86 13.27
CA GLN A 225 5.16 0.65 12.77
C GLN A 225 5.11 0.39 11.27
N ALA A 226 5.81 1.21 10.47
CA ALA A 226 5.83 1.06 9.03
C ALA A 226 6.40 -0.30 8.61
N TRP A 227 7.58 -0.63 9.09
CA TRP A 227 8.22 -1.93 8.88
C TRP A 227 8.93 -2.36 10.15
N ARG A 228 8.69 -3.60 10.60
CA ARG A 228 9.32 -4.14 11.81
C ARG A 228 10.04 -5.46 11.50
N PRO A 229 11.17 -5.75 12.14
CA PRO A 229 11.79 -7.07 12.04
C PRO A 229 10.81 -8.15 12.49
N THR A 230 10.74 -9.25 11.72
CA THR A 230 9.88 -10.40 12.00
C THR A 230 10.59 -11.70 11.67
N PHE A 231 10.07 -12.81 12.20
CA PHE A 231 10.54 -14.15 11.90
C PHE A 231 9.69 -14.78 10.80
N ASN A 232 10.33 -15.34 9.78
CA ASN A 232 9.66 -16.08 8.72
C ASN A 232 10.21 -17.51 8.64
N ALA A 233 9.44 -18.47 9.16
CA ALA A 233 9.82 -19.89 9.21
C ALA A 233 10.12 -20.46 7.81
N LYS A 234 9.33 -20.10 6.79
CA LYS A 234 9.55 -20.58 5.41
C LYS A 234 10.89 -20.11 4.85
N ALA A 235 11.27 -18.86 5.13
CA ALA A 235 12.56 -18.32 4.69
C ALA A 235 13.74 -19.02 5.40
N GLU A 236 13.60 -19.34 6.68
CA GLU A 236 14.61 -20.10 7.42
C GLU A 236 14.74 -21.52 6.89
N ASP A 237 13.63 -22.23 6.71
CA ASP A 237 13.61 -23.58 6.15
C ASP A 237 14.22 -23.63 4.75
N GLU A 238 13.87 -22.67 3.89
CA GLU A 238 14.46 -22.56 2.54
C GLU A 238 15.99 -22.35 2.63
N ARG A 239 16.44 -21.52 3.55
CA ARG A 239 17.87 -21.25 3.76
C ARG A 239 18.62 -22.48 4.25
N ALA A 240 18.05 -23.19 5.22
CA ALA A 240 18.60 -24.44 5.75
C ALA A 240 18.71 -25.52 4.66
N LEU A 241 17.65 -25.71 3.86
CA LEU A 241 17.65 -26.66 2.76
C LEU A 241 18.67 -26.31 1.68
N ARG A 242 18.80 -25.02 1.33
CA ARG A 242 19.83 -24.57 0.38
C ARG A 242 21.24 -24.89 0.89
N GLN A 243 21.49 -24.71 2.19
CA GLN A 243 22.77 -25.01 2.80
C GLN A 243 23.09 -26.51 2.76
N VAL A 244 22.15 -27.37 3.13
CA VAL A 244 22.30 -28.83 3.07
C VAL A 244 22.62 -29.27 1.65
N TRP A 245 21.81 -28.91 0.68
CA TRP A 245 22.00 -29.33 -0.71
C TRP A 245 23.22 -28.72 -1.40
N SER A 246 23.67 -27.54 -0.95
CA SER A 246 24.95 -26.97 -1.39
C SER A 246 26.13 -27.84 -0.93
N GLY A 247 26.07 -28.35 0.31
CA GLY A 247 27.08 -29.30 0.83
C GLY A 247 27.11 -30.59 0.04
N ASP A 248 25.96 -31.21 -0.21
CA ASP A 248 25.83 -32.46 -0.94
C ASP A 248 26.31 -32.40 -2.39
N ARG A 249 26.17 -31.24 -3.02
CA ARG A 249 26.49 -31.03 -4.44
C ARG A 249 27.87 -30.40 -4.69
N GLY A 250 28.51 -29.86 -3.67
CA GLY A 250 29.77 -29.13 -3.79
C GLY A 250 29.66 -27.78 -4.54
N VAL A 251 28.43 -27.35 -4.87
CA VAL A 251 28.12 -26.06 -5.52
C VAL A 251 26.99 -25.39 -4.77
N ALA A 252 27.08 -24.07 -4.60
CA ALA A 252 26.07 -23.31 -3.88
C ALA A 252 24.71 -23.34 -4.59
N VAL A 253 23.67 -23.77 -3.86
CA VAL A 253 22.27 -23.67 -4.31
C VAL A 253 21.79 -22.25 -4.06
N THR A 254 21.54 -21.50 -5.12
CA THR A 254 21.17 -20.08 -5.11
C THR A 254 19.67 -19.83 -5.17
N ALA A 255 18.92 -20.76 -5.77
CA ALA A 255 17.47 -20.70 -5.87
C ALA A 255 16.83 -22.05 -5.54
N LEU A 256 15.68 -22.02 -4.88
CA LEU A 256 14.92 -23.20 -4.51
C LEU A 256 13.43 -22.86 -4.47
N ILE A 257 12.60 -23.71 -5.09
CA ILE A 257 11.13 -23.66 -4.91
C ILE A 257 10.59 -25.08 -4.76
N ARG A 258 9.56 -25.21 -3.90
CA ARG A 258 8.83 -26.46 -3.71
C ARG A 258 7.37 -26.26 -4.09
N ALA A 259 6.86 -27.10 -4.96
CA ALA A 259 5.46 -27.10 -5.40
C ALA A 259 4.95 -28.55 -5.43
N ASP A 260 4.06 -28.87 -4.51
CA ASP A 260 3.61 -30.25 -4.28
C ASP A 260 4.83 -31.18 -4.11
N ARG A 261 4.93 -32.24 -4.89
CA ARG A 261 6.07 -33.17 -4.90
C ARG A 261 7.26 -32.70 -5.73
N TYR A 262 7.09 -31.61 -6.53
CA TYR A 262 8.17 -31.06 -7.34
C TYR A 262 9.09 -30.17 -6.49
N ILE A 263 10.39 -30.31 -6.72
CA ILE A 263 11.42 -29.46 -6.14
C ILE A 263 12.35 -29.03 -7.26
N TYR A 264 12.44 -27.72 -7.47
CA TYR A 264 13.36 -27.11 -8.42
C TYR A 264 14.51 -26.48 -7.67
N THR A 265 15.74 -26.82 -8.04
CA THR A 265 16.96 -26.25 -7.44
C THR A 265 17.83 -25.65 -8.52
N GLY A 266 18.31 -24.44 -8.28
CA GLY A 266 19.22 -23.72 -9.15
C GLY A 266 20.53 -23.42 -8.45
N MET A 267 21.63 -23.54 -9.18
CA MET A 267 22.99 -23.46 -8.65
C MET A 267 23.71 -22.18 -9.09
N ALA A 268 24.78 -21.84 -8.36
CA ALA A 268 25.61 -20.67 -8.62
C ALA A 268 26.29 -20.68 -9.99
N ASP A 269 26.53 -21.86 -10.55
CA ASP A 269 27.14 -22.08 -11.86
C ASP A 269 26.11 -22.21 -13.01
N GLY A 270 24.81 -21.95 -12.71
CA GLY A 270 23.72 -21.99 -13.69
C GLY A 270 23.09 -23.35 -13.91
N GLY A 271 23.53 -24.39 -13.18
CA GLY A 271 22.92 -25.71 -13.22
C GLY A 271 21.52 -25.70 -12.62
N ILE A 272 20.60 -26.47 -13.20
CA ILE A 272 19.24 -26.67 -12.72
C ILE A 272 19.02 -28.18 -12.53
N MET A 273 18.52 -28.58 -11.35
CA MET A 273 18.09 -29.94 -11.08
C MET A 273 16.66 -29.94 -10.55
N VAL A 274 15.88 -30.92 -11.00
CA VAL A 274 14.48 -31.08 -10.60
C VAL A 274 14.26 -32.47 -10.02
N SER A 275 13.51 -32.52 -8.93
CA SER A 275 12.95 -33.75 -8.39
C SER A 275 11.43 -33.71 -8.55
N ALA A 276 10.83 -34.82 -8.96
CA ALA A 276 9.38 -34.98 -9.09
C ALA A 276 8.76 -35.85 -7.99
N ASP A 277 9.54 -36.24 -6.98
CA ASP A 277 9.17 -37.18 -5.90
C ASP A 277 9.58 -36.71 -4.50
N GLY A 278 9.63 -35.41 -4.29
CA GLY A 278 9.93 -34.82 -2.98
C GLY A 278 11.40 -34.84 -2.59
N GLY A 279 12.31 -35.01 -3.56
CA GLY A 279 13.76 -35.04 -3.34
C GLY A 279 14.36 -36.44 -3.24
N SER A 280 13.55 -37.50 -3.43
CA SER A 280 14.02 -38.87 -3.37
C SER A 280 14.89 -39.25 -4.57
N ASN A 281 14.48 -38.76 -5.77
CA ASN A 281 15.26 -38.92 -7.00
C ASN A 281 15.35 -37.56 -7.71
N TRP A 282 16.50 -37.35 -8.38
CA TRP A 282 16.80 -36.12 -9.10
C TRP A 282 17.01 -36.42 -10.57
N GLN A 283 16.44 -35.58 -11.43
CA GLN A 283 16.67 -35.61 -12.85
C GLN A 283 18.12 -35.21 -13.18
N PRO A 284 18.65 -35.59 -14.37
CA PRO A 284 19.95 -35.10 -14.83
C PRO A 284 19.99 -33.57 -14.80
N GLU A 285 21.14 -33.04 -14.42
CA GLU A 285 21.36 -31.60 -14.37
C GLU A 285 21.22 -30.96 -15.76
N PHE A 286 20.36 -29.96 -15.86
CA PHE A 286 20.28 -29.11 -17.03
C PHE A 286 21.27 -27.96 -16.94
N ARG A 287 22.00 -27.67 -18.00
CA ARG A 287 22.88 -26.51 -18.16
C ARG A 287 22.59 -25.81 -19.48
N SER A 288 22.41 -24.50 -19.44
CA SER A 288 22.27 -23.69 -20.66
C SER A 288 23.59 -23.64 -21.41
N ASN A 289 23.56 -23.88 -22.73
CA ASN A 289 24.72 -23.82 -23.60
C ASN A 289 25.24 -22.39 -23.86
N GLN A 290 24.57 -21.37 -23.36
CA GLN A 290 24.82 -19.96 -23.66
C GLN A 290 25.06 -19.12 -22.40
N GLY A 291 26.19 -19.32 -21.74
CA GLY A 291 26.64 -18.54 -20.62
C GLY A 291 26.14 -19.07 -19.25
N SER A 292 27.03 -18.99 -18.28
CA SER A 292 26.81 -19.45 -16.91
C SER A 292 26.59 -18.25 -15.98
N GLY A 293 25.36 -18.05 -15.55
CA GLY A 293 25.03 -17.15 -14.45
C GLY A 293 24.30 -17.93 -13.37
N ALA A 294 24.42 -17.54 -12.11
CA ALA A 294 23.69 -18.18 -11.03
C ALA A 294 22.19 -18.17 -11.30
N VAL A 295 21.50 -19.26 -11.01
CA VAL A 295 20.03 -19.28 -11.04
C VAL A 295 19.53 -18.38 -9.92
N ALA A 296 18.81 -17.31 -10.30
CA ALA A 296 18.37 -16.29 -9.35
C ALA A 296 17.03 -16.62 -8.69
N ALA A 297 16.06 -17.11 -9.47
CA ALA A 297 14.72 -17.44 -8.98
C ALA A 297 14.02 -18.46 -9.89
N PHE A 298 12.99 -19.07 -9.34
CA PHE A 298 12.00 -19.88 -10.05
C PHE A 298 10.60 -19.33 -9.83
N TRP A 299 9.75 -19.54 -10.83
CA TRP A 299 8.29 -19.54 -10.67
C TRP A 299 7.78 -20.91 -11.13
N VAL A 300 6.81 -21.46 -10.41
CA VAL A 300 6.16 -22.74 -10.75
C VAL A 300 4.66 -22.49 -10.79
N ASP A 301 3.99 -23.00 -11.82
CA ASP A 301 2.55 -22.85 -11.96
C ASP A 301 1.83 -23.55 -10.79
N PRO A 302 0.99 -22.82 -10.01
CA PRO A 302 0.23 -23.42 -8.93
C PRO A 302 -0.75 -24.51 -9.39
N ALA A 303 -1.22 -24.46 -10.65
CA ALA A 303 -2.17 -25.42 -11.20
C ALA A 303 -1.47 -26.66 -11.78
N ASP A 304 -0.28 -26.50 -12.36
CA ASP A 304 0.53 -27.61 -12.90
C ASP A 304 2.02 -27.44 -12.56
N PRO A 305 2.52 -28.10 -11.52
CA PRO A 305 3.92 -27.98 -11.10
C PRO A 305 4.97 -28.42 -12.13
N ARG A 306 4.57 -28.98 -13.29
CA ARG A 306 5.47 -29.28 -14.41
C ARG A 306 5.79 -28.05 -15.24
N VAL A 307 4.94 -27.03 -15.18
CA VAL A 307 5.14 -25.75 -15.87
C VAL A 307 5.93 -24.84 -14.93
N ALA A 308 7.10 -24.41 -15.37
CA ALA A 308 7.95 -23.56 -14.55
C ALA A 308 8.80 -22.61 -15.39
N LEU A 309 9.22 -21.53 -14.74
CA LEU A 309 10.20 -20.57 -15.24
C LEU A 309 11.44 -20.59 -14.34
N ALA A 310 12.61 -20.50 -14.93
CA ALA A 310 13.88 -20.27 -14.25
C ALA A 310 14.53 -19.00 -14.80
N VAL A 311 15.01 -18.14 -13.91
CA VAL A 311 15.76 -16.94 -14.32
C VAL A 311 17.17 -16.98 -13.75
N LEU A 312 18.13 -16.57 -14.57
CA LEU A 312 19.53 -16.52 -14.21
C LEU A 312 19.99 -15.08 -13.99
N SER A 313 20.99 -14.89 -13.18
CA SER A 313 21.59 -13.58 -12.88
C SER A 313 22.25 -12.89 -14.09
N VAL A 314 22.21 -13.51 -15.23
CA VAL A 314 22.48 -12.96 -16.57
C VAL A 314 21.17 -12.84 -17.33
N ARG A 315 21.18 -12.28 -18.54
CA ARG A 315 20.01 -12.15 -19.42
C ARG A 315 19.47 -13.53 -19.86
N ARG A 316 18.84 -14.28 -18.93
CA ARG A 316 18.27 -15.60 -19.23
C ARG A 316 16.95 -15.81 -18.50
N VAL A 317 15.94 -16.18 -19.30
CA VAL A 317 14.64 -16.67 -18.84
C VAL A 317 14.39 -17.99 -19.54
N LEU A 318 14.32 -19.07 -18.77
CA LEU A 318 14.11 -20.43 -19.25
C LEU A 318 12.70 -20.89 -18.88
N HIS A 319 12.05 -21.61 -19.79
CA HIS A 319 10.69 -22.12 -19.65
C HIS A 319 10.66 -23.63 -19.84
N THR A 320 9.95 -24.35 -18.97
CA THR A 320 9.66 -25.79 -19.09
C THR A 320 8.16 -26.06 -18.94
N ILE A 321 7.66 -27.09 -19.61
CA ILE A 321 6.28 -27.60 -19.48
C ILE A 321 6.24 -29.08 -19.11
N ASP A 322 7.39 -29.70 -18.92
CA ASP A 322 7.55 -31.13 -18.71
C ASP A 322 8.24 -31.49 -17.38
N GLY A 323 8.22 -30.54 -16.42
CA GLY A 323 8.82 -30.74 -15.10
C GLY A 323 10.35 -30.67 -15.11
N GLY A 324 10.92 -29.90 -16.04
CA GLY A 324 12.37 -29.66 -16.13
C GLY A 324 13.14 -30.69 -16.95
N LEU A 325 12.47 -31.61 -17.64
CA LEU A 325 13.14 -32.55 -18.56
C LEU A 325 13.73 -31.81 -19.76
N SER A 326 13.06 -30.73 -20.19
CA SER A 326 13.59 -29.82 -21.21
C SER A 326 13.33 -28.36 -20.82
N TRP A 327 14.23 -27.46 -21.26
CA TRP A 327 14.12 -26.02 -21.02
C TRP A 327 14.34 -25.26 -22.34
N VAL A 328 13.47 -24.28 -22.59
CA VAL A 328 13.52 -23.39 -23.75
C VAL A 328 13.88 -21.99 -23.30
N ASP A 329 14.84 -21.36 -23.96
CA ASP A 329 15.22 -19.97 -23.72
C ASP A 329 14.19 -19.03 -24.37
N ILE A 330 13.51 -18.24 -23.54
CA ILE A 330 12.50 -17.24 -23.94
C ILE A 330 12.97 -15.81 -23.70
N SER A 331 14.28 -15.58 -23.51
CA SER A 331 14.85 -14.25 -23.26
C SER A 331 14.68 -13.28 -24.43
N ALA A 332 14.72 -13.77 -25.67
CA ALA A 332 14.47 -13.03 -26.91
C ALA A 332 15.04 -11.59 -26.91
N ASN A 333 14.15 -10.57 -26.99
CA ASN A 333 14.52 -9.14 -27.01
C ASN A 333 14.73 -8.52 -25.63
N LEU A 334 14.75 -9.29 -24.54
CA LEU A 334 15.11 -8.76 -23.22
C LEU A 334 16.49 -8.08 -23.33
N PRO A 335 16.68 -6.83 -22.88
CA PRO A 335 17.97 -6.16 -22.94
C PRO A 335 19.05 -6.92 -22.14
N ASP A 336 20.30 -6.50 -22.25
CA ASP A 336 21.39 -7.09 -21.47
C ASP A 336 21.27 -6.64 -20.00
N VAL A 337 20.52 -7.42 -19.22
CA VAL A 337 20.18 -7.15 -17.82
C VAL A 337 20.49 -8.36 -16.96
N SER A 338 20.76 -8.10 -15.68
CA SER A 338 20.77 -9.14 -14.66
C SER A 338 19.34 -9.40 -14.17
N VAL A 339 18.82 -10.60 -14.41
CA VAL A 339 17.49 -10.99 -13.95
C VAL A 339 17.59 -11.51 -12.51
N ARG A 340 16.67 -11.10 -11.64
CA ARG A 340 16.73 -11.36 -10.19
C ARG A 340 15.51 -12.09 -9.65
N GLY A 341 14.33 -11.81 -10.18
CA GLY A 341 13.06 -12.39 -9.77
C GLY A 341 12.14 -12.66 -10.95
N VAL A 342 11.18 -13.54 -10.77
CA VAL A 342 10.19 -13.90 -11.79
C VAL A 342 8.86 -14.28 -11.13
N THR A 343 7.77 -13.84 -11.75
CA THR A 343 6.41 -14.30 -11.46
C THR A 343 5.61 -14.37 -12.73
N ALA A 344 4.56 -15.19 -12.77
CA ALA A 344 3.74 -15.31 -13.96
C ALA A 344 2.28 -15.64 -13.63
N ASP A 345 1.41 -15.39 -14.60
CA ASP A 345 0.02 -15.81 -14.64
C ASP A 345 -0.17 -16.67 -15.89
N SER A 346 -0.27 -17.98 -15.71
CA SER A 346 -0.47 -18.93 -16.81
C SER A 346 -1.84 -18.76 -17.47
N ALA A 347 -2.88 -18.40 -16.71
CA ALA A 347 -4.22 -18.15 -17.23
C ALA A 347 -4.27 -16.84 -18.06
N GLY A 348 -3.59 -15.80 -17.60
CA GLY A 348 -3.49 -14.50 -18.28
C GLY A 348 -2.35 -14.43 -19.31
N ASN A 349 -1.57 -15.50 -19.48
CA ASN A 349 -0.43 -15.58 -20.41
C ASN A 349 0.59 -14.44 -20.21
N ALA A 350 0.93 -14.12 -18.98
CA ALA A 350 1.82 -13.01 -18.63
C ALA A 350 2.99 -13.47 -17.76
N ILE A 351 4.18 -12.93 -18.05
CA ILE A 351 5.40 -13.14 -17.28
C ILE A 351 5.98 -11.79 -16.90
N TYR A 352 6.35 -11.64 -15.64
CA TYR A 352 7.09 -10.48 -15.14
C TYR A 352 8.45 -10.91 -14.63
N VAL A 353 9.48 -10.13 -14.97
CA VAL A 353 10.83 -10.33 -14.44
C VAL A 353 11.34 -9.05 -13.78
N ALA A 354 11.92 -9.20 -12.60
CA ALA A 354 12.65 -8.14 -11.91
C ALA A 354 14.10 -8.15 -12.38
N THR A 355 14.65 -6.99 -12.71
CA THR A 355 16.00 -6.84 -13.24
C THR A 355 16.73 -5.66 -12.60
N ASN A 356 18.04 -5.54 -12.84
CA ASN A 356 18.80 -4.36 -12.43
C ASN A 356 18.41 -3.06 -13.17
N GLN A 357 17.52 -3.12 -14.17
CA GLN A 357 16.98 -1.97 -14.90
C GLN A 357 15.46 -1.81 -14.71
N GLY A 358 14.89 -2.38 -13.65
CA GLY A 358 13.45 -2.33 -13.36
C GLY A 358 12.75 -3.64 -13.73
N VAL A 359 11.47 -3.57 -14.07
CA VAL A 359 10.61 -4.72 -14.33
C VAL A 359 10.24 -4.78 -15.80
N PHE A 360 10.26 -5.98 -16.36
CA PHE A 360 9.81 -6.25 -17.73
C PHE A 360 8.63 -7.22 -17.74
N LEU A 361 7.73 -7.00 -18.69
CA LEU A 361 6.54 -7.82 -18.95
C LEU A 361 6.68 -8.49 -20.33
N ALA A 362 6.32 -9.77 -20.40
CA ALA A 362 6.10 -10.47 -21.65
C ALA A 362 4.75 -11.18 -21.66
N ARG A 363 4.22 -11.41 -22.85
CA ARG A 363 2.99 -12.18 -23.06
C ARG A 363 3.30 -13.42 -23.90
N THR A 364 3.03 -14.60 -23.34
CA THR A 364 3.17 -15.88 -24.03
C THR A 364 2.35 -16.96 -23.34
N ASN A 365 1.90 -17.96 -24.10
CA ASN A 365 1.24 -19.13 -23.54
C ASN A 365 2.24 -19.97 -22.76
N LEU A 366 2.04 -20.10 -21.45
CA LEU A 366 2.92 -20.88 -20.58
C LEU A 366 2.60 -22.39 -20.58
N ASN A 367 1.43 -22.78 -21.10
CA ASN A 367 1.04 -24.20 -21.19
C ASN A 367 1.54 -24.87 -22.48
N ALA A 368 2.29 -24.14 -23.31
CA ALA A 368 2.90 -24.65 -24.53
C ALA A 368 4.28 -24.01 -24.74
N LEU A 369 5.19 -24.73 -25.33
CA LEU A 369 6.48 -24.15 -25.77
C LEU A 369 6.23 -23.12 -26.84
N SER A 370 6.80 -21.93 -26.68
CA SER A 370 6.66 -20.85 -27.66
C SER A 370 7.45 -21.16 -28.91
N VAL A 371 6.78 -21.15 -30.05
CA VAL A 371 7.41 -21.29 -31.40
C VAL A 371 7.76 -19.92 -32.01
N VAL A 372 7.31 -18.83 -31.37
CA VAL A 372 7.56 -17.45 -31.77
C VAL A 372 8.41 -16.77 -30.70
N PRO A 373 9.39 -15.94 -31.06
CA PRO A 373 10.17 -15.19 -30.07
C PRO A 373 9.27 -14.38 -29.16
N VAL A 374 9.47 -14.52 -27.84
CA VAL A 374 8.72 -13.80 -26.82
C VAL A 374 9.15 -12.33 -26.84
N SER A 375 8.19 -11.40 -26.78
CA SER A 375 8.48 -9.98 -26.78
C SER A 375 8.37 -9.40 -25.36
N TRP A 376 9.46 -8.78 -24.90
CA TRP A 376 9.55 -8.14 -23.58
C TRP A 376 9.43 -6.62 -23.70
N SER A 377 8.68 -6.00 -22.80
CA SER A 377 8.52 -4.56 -22.69
C SER A 377 8.79 -4.10 -21.25
N ALA A 378 9.50 -2.98 -21.09
CA ALA A 378 9.76 -2.40 -19.78
C ALA A 378 8.49 -1.79 -19.19
N LEU A 379 8.27 -1.97 -17.88
CA LEU A 379 7.25 -1.23 -17.13
C LEU A 379 7.80 0.14 -16.74
N THR A 380 6.94 1.15 -16.80
CA THR A 380 7.25 2.54 -16.47
C THR A 380 6.62 2.95 -15.14
N GLY A 381 7.02 4.12 -14.61
CA GLY A 381 6.43 4.71 -13.40
C GLY A 381 7.06 4.26 -12.07
N LEU A 382 7.97 3.29 -12.08
CA LEU A 382 8.78 2.96 -10.90
C LEU A 382 10.00 3.89 -10.77
N PRO A 383 10.53 4.10 -9.56
CA PRO A 383 11.85 4.69 -9.38
C PRO A 383 12.91 3.96 -10.21
N THR A 384 13.86 4.72 -10.76
CA THR A 384 14.95 4.19 -11.61
C THR A 384 16.05 3.50 -10.78
N VAL A 385 15.66 2.49 -10.04
CA VAL A 385 16.53 1.66 -9.21
C VAL A 385 16.32 0.18 -9.55
N PRO A 386 17.28 -0.69 -9.25
CA PRO A 386 17.12 -2.11 -9.48
C PRO A 386 15.87 -2.68 -8.80
N ALA A 387 15.10 -3.48 -9.53
CA ALA A 387 14.09 -4.35 -8.94
C ALA A 387 14.77 -5.62 -8.43
N ALA A 388 14.60 -5.90 -7.15
CA ALA A 388 15.19 -7.07 -6.50
C ALA A 388 14.32 -8.32 -6.67
N ASP A 389 13.00 -8.16 -6.66
CA ASP A 389 12.04 -9.23 -6.82
C ASP A 389 10.70 -8.71 -7.34
N VAL A 390 9.89 -9.62 -7.88
CA VAL A 390 8.55 -9.34 -8.39
C VAL A 390 7.62 -10.51 -8.07
N MET A 391 6.38 -10.21 -7.65
CA MET A 391 5.39 -11.21 -7.29
C MET A 391 3.98 -10.75 -7.67
N LEU A 392 3.18 -11.65 -8.23
CA LEU A 392 1.74 -11.50 -8.36
C LEU A 392 1.06 -12.02 -7.09
N ASP A 393 -0.08 -11.44 -6.74
CA ASP A 393 -0.98 -12.01 -5.75
C ASP A 393 -1.58 -13.34 -6.26
N SER A 394 -2.23 -14.10 -5.38
CA SER A 394 -2.81 -15.41 -5.72
C SER A 394 -3.85 -15.36 -6.85
N ASN A 395 -4.50 -14.22 -7.05
CA ASN A 395 -5.49 -13.99 -8.09
C ASN A 395 -4.91 -13.36 -9.36
N ALA A 396 -3.60 -13.09 -9.37
CA ALA A 396 -2.89 -12.40 -10.46
C ALA A 396 -3.49 -11.03 -10.84
N ILE A 397 -4.10 -10.34 -9.88
CA ILE A 397 -4.72 -9.01 -10.04
C ILE A 397 -3.75 -7.90 -9.65
N GLN A 398 -2.97 -8.11 -8.58
CA GLN A 398 -2.01 -7.14 -8.07
C GLN A 398 -0.58 -7.59 -8.39
N LEU A 399 0.22 -6.66 -8.87
CA LEU A 399 1.66 -6.85 -9.09
C LEU A 399 2.43 -6.10 -8.00
N TRP A 400 3.33 -6.82 -7.35
CA TRP A 400 4.17 -6.32 -6.27
C TRP A 400 5.63 -6.38 -6.72
N VAL A 401 6.37 -5.31 -6.44
CA VAL A 401 7.79 -5.18 -6.81
C VAL A 401 8.60 -4.74 -5.60
N ALA A 402 9.60 -5.52 -5.25
CA ALA A 402 10.58 -5.13 -4.25
C ALA A 402 11.70 -4.34 -4.94
N LEU A 403 11.89 -3.08 -4.55
CA LEU A 403 12.94 -2.21 -5.07
C LEU A 403 14.14 -2.17 -4.14
N GLU A 404 15.33 -2.24 -4.71
CA GLU A 404 16.57 -2.17 -3.92
C GLU A 404 16.68 -0.82 -3.20
N GLY A 405 16.65 -0.85 -1.87
CA GLY A 405 16.69 0.33 -1.01
C GLY A 405 15.33 0.93 -0.65
N TYR A 406 14.30 0.77 -1.46
CA TYR A 406 13.05 1.52 -1.32
C TYR A 406 11.85 0.69 -0.86
N GLY A 407 12.07 -0.58 -0.54
CA GLY A 407 11.00 -1.44 -0.04
C GLY A 407 10.08 -1.97 -1.13
N LEU A 408 8.79 -2.03 -0.86
CA LEU A 408 7.78 -2.71 -1.66
C LEU A 408 6.85 -1.70 -2.34
N TYR A 409 6.60 -1.91 -3.62
CA TYR A 409 5.64 -1.17 -4.43
C TYR A 409 4.58 -2.10 -4.98
N GLN A 410 3.36 -1.61 -5.14
CA GLN A 410 2.25 -2.34 -5.72
C GLN A 410 1.55 -1.54 -6.80
N THR A 411 0.99 -2.25 -7.76
CA THR A 411 0.06 -1.71 -8.77
C THR A 411 -0.90 -2.80 -9.20
N MET A 412 -1.98 -2.45 -9.89
CA MET A 412 -2.73 -3.46 -10.62
C MET A 412 -1.84 -4.10 -11.68
N ALA A 413 -1.91 -5.42 -11.81
CA ALA A 413 -1.10 -6.15 -12.78
C ALA A 413 -1.38 -5.63 -14.21
N PRO A 414 -0.38 -5.06 -14.92
CA PRO A 414 -0.59 -4.42 -16.22
C PRO A 414 -1.20 -5.33 -17.29
N HIS A 415 -1.04 -6.65 -17.19
CA HIS A 415 -1.68 -7.59 -18.09
C HIS A 415 -3.20 -7.67 -17.90
N ARG A 416 -3.70 -7.23 -16.75
CA ARG A 416 -5.12 -7.13 -16.41
C ARG A 416 -5.72 -5.75 -16.67
N ALA A 417 -4.95 -4.80 -17.19
CA ALA A 417 -5.39 -3.41 -17.41
C ALA A 417 -6.64 -3.28 -18.30
N GLY A 418 -6.94 -4.28 -19.10
CA GLY A 418 -8.17 -4.36 -19.90
C GLY A 418 -9.32 -5.17 -19.29
N ASP A 419 -9.11 -5.76 -18.12
CA ASP A 419 -10.14 -6.55 -17.45
C ASP A 419 -11.04 -5.64 -16.59
N PRO A 420 -12.36 -5.80 -16.65
CA PRO A 420 -13.26 -5.03 -15.79
C PRO A 420 -13.02 -5.32 -14.32
N ARG A 421 -12.98 -4.27 -13.49
CA ARG A 421 -12.80 -4.35 -12.04
C ARG A 421 -14.02 -3.83 -11.30
N VAL A 422 -14.38 -4.50 -10.21
CA VAL A 422 -15.43 -4.03 -9.30
C VAL A 422 -14.78 -3.32 -8.13
N ILE A 423 -15.04 -2.03 -8.01
CA ILE A 423 -14.51 -1.16 -6.95
C ILE A 423 -15.63 -0.34 -6.33
N THR A 424 -15.47 0.14 -5.10
CA THR A 424 -16.45 1.08 -4.55
C THR A 424 -16.41 2.41 -5.31
N SER A 425 -17.55 2.94 -5.71
CA SER A 425 -17.63 4.25 -6.36
C SER A 425 -17.26 5.41 -5.44
N ALA A 426 -17.20 5.19 -4.12
CA ALA A 426 -16.90 6.23 -3.16
C ALA A 426 -15.39 6.51 -3.04
N GLY A 427 -14.54 5.49 -3.05
CA GLY A 427 -13.12 5.65 -2.82
C GLY A 427 -12.23 5.00 -3.89
N LEU A 428 -12.83 4.48 -4.97
CA LEU A 428 -12.16 3.81 -6.08
C LEU A 428 -11.23 2.66 -5.67
N ILE A 429 -11.57 1.98 -4.57
CA ILE A 429 -10.81 0.84 -4.03
C ILE A 429 -11.68 -0.41 -4.00
N ALA A 430 -11.05 -1.60 -4.03
CA ALA A 430 -11.76 -2.85 -3.83
C ALA A 430 -12.25 -2.95 -2.38
N ARG A 431 -13.55 -3.25 -2.20
CA ARG A 431 -14.18 -3.48 -0.89
C ARG A 431 -15.20 -4.61 -1.01
N ALA A 432 -15.57 -5.17 0.14
CA ALA A 432 -16.72 -6.08 0.20
C ALA A 432 -17.99 -5.34 -0.22
N ALA A 433 -18.90 -6.05 -0.86
CA ALA A 433 -20.22 -5.53 -1.22
C ALA A 433 -21.16 -5.55 -0.02
N ALA A 434 -22.08 -4.59 0.04
CA ALA A 434 -23.20 -4.61 0.97
C ALA A 434 -24.50 -4.24 0.23
N PRO A 435 -25.67 -4.64 0.74
CA PRO A 435 -26.95 -4.22 0.14
C PRO A 435 -27.03 -2.70 -0.02
N GLY A 436 -27.43 -2.22 -1.19
CA GLY A 436 -27.55 -0.80 -1.49
C GLY A 436 -26.25 -0.07 -1.89
N THR A 437 -25.11 -0.72 -1.81
CA THR A 437 -23.79 -0.10 -2.13
C THR A 437 -23.70 0.31 -3.59
N LEU A 438 -23.06 1.45 -3.84
CA LEU A 438 -22.64 1.86 -5.17
C LEU A 438 -21.25 1.30 -5.48
N PHE A 439 -21.14 0.62 -6.62
CA PHE A 439 -19.89 0.15 -7.18
C PHE A 439 -19.66 0.75 -8.56
N SER A 440 -18.40 0.93 -8.89
CA SER A 440 -17.93 1.20 -10.24
C SER A 440 -17.32 -0.07 -10.83
N ILE A 441 -17.64 -0.35 -12.08
CA ILE A 441 -16.98 -1.36 -12.90
C ILE A 441 -16.05 -0.59 -13.82
N GLU A 442 -14.77 -0.59 -13.46
CA GLU A 442 -13.72 0.03 -14.27
C GLU A 442 -13.31 -0.88 -15.42
N GLY A 443 -12.93 -0.28 -16.55
CA GLY A 443 -12.42 -0.97 -17.73
C GLY A 443 -13.51 -1.55 -18.63
N ALA A 444 -14.79 -1.29 -18.38
CA ALA A 444 -15.87 -1.74 -19.25
C ALA A 444 -17.08 -0.80 -19.26
N ARG A 445 -17.68 -0.69 -20.45
CA ARG A 445 -19.04 -0.21 -20.60
C ARG A 445 -20.00 -1.36 -20.32
N VAL A 446 -20.88 -1.18 -19.34
CA VAL A 446 -21.89 -2.16 -18.94
C VAL A 446 -23.27 -1.68 -19.41
N ASN A 447 -23.93 -2.47 -20.22
CA ASN A 447 -25.29 -2.21 -20.68
C ASN A 447 -26.32 -2.81 -19.73
N SER A 448 -26.03 -3.99 -19.17
CA SER A 448 -26.86 -4.65 -18.15
C SER A 448 -25.98 -5.47 -17.21
N ALA A 449 -26.43 -5.64 -15.98
CA ALA A 449 -25.77 -6.45 -14.97
C ALA A 449 -26.78 -7.30 -14.20
N ASN A 450 -26.34 -8.49 -13.76
CA ASN A 450 -27.16 -9.43 -12.99
C ASN A 450 -26.31 -10.04 -11.87
N ALA A 451 -26.91 -10.27 -10.72
CA ALA A 451 -26.26 -10.93 -9.60
C ALA A 451 -27.25 -11.88 -8.91
N GLY A 452 -26.94 -13.16 -8.86
CA GLY A 452 -27.79 -14.17 -8.20
C GLY A 452 -29.22 -14.21 -8.71
N GLY A 453 -29.45 -13.92 -9.98
CA GLY A 453 -30.79 -13.85 -10.61
C GLY A 453 -31.51 -12.51 -10.40
N LEU A 454 -30.94 -11.56 -9.68
CA LEU A 454 -31.49 -10.21 -9.51
C LEU A 454 -30.86 -9.27 -10.56
N SER A 455 -31.70 -8.42 -11.16
CA SER A 455 -31.22 -7.34 -12.02
C SER A 455 -30.49 -6.30 -11.17
N VAL A 456 -29.28 -5.94 -11.59
CA VAL A 456 -28.45 -4.91 -10.93
C VAL A 456 -28.59 -3.62 -11.72
N PRO A 457 -29.13 -2.52 -11.15
CA PRO A 457 -29.27 -1.25 -11.84
C PRO A 457 -27.91 -0.69 -12.30
N VAL A 458 -27.81 -0.35 -13.58
CA VAL A 458 -26.71 0.42 -14.16
C VAL A 458 -27.13 1.89 -14.15
N LEU A 459 -26.48 2.71 -13.36
CA LEU A 459 -26.84 4.11 -13.13
C LEU A 459 -26.19 5.05 -14.13
N ALA A 460 -24.96 4.73 -14.51
CA ALA A 460 -24.19 5.45 -15.52
C ALA A 460 -23.26 4.46 -16.23
N ALA A 461 -22.95 4.70 -17.50
CA ALA A 461 -22.05 3.87 -18.28
C ALA A 461 -21.24 4.71 -19.28
N SER A 462 -19.92 4.60 -19.20
CA SER A 462 -18.95 5.10 -20.17
C SER A 462 -18.12 3.93 -20.74
N ASP A 463 -17.24 4.19 -21.68
CA ASP A 463 -16.38 3.15 -22.25
C ASP A 463 -15.31 2.65 -21.24
N THR A 464 -15.02 3.44 -20.20
CA THR A 464 -13.98 3.17 -19.20
C THR A 464 -14.53 2.85 -17.82
N GLU A 465 -15.78 3.22 -17.53
CA GLU A 465 -16.40 3.03 -16.21
C GLU A 465 -17.91 2.92 -16.31
N SER A 466 -18.49 2.05 -15.52
CA SER A 466 -19.95 1.96 -15.34
C SER A 466 -20.29 1.87 -13.87
N GLN A 467 -21.21 2.72 -13.41
CA GLN A 467 -21.67 2.73 -12.04
C GLN A 467 -22.93 1.87 -11.87
N ILE A 468 -22.93 1.02 -10.85
CA ILE A 468 -24.01 0.12 -10.52
C ILE A 468 -24.43 0.27 -9.06
N GLN A 469 -25.69 -0.13 -8.75
CA GLN A 469 -26.16 -0.27 -7.37
C GLN A 469 -26.38 -1.73 -7.04
N ILE A 470 -25.76 -2.23 -5.97
CA ILE A 470 -26.04 -3.56 -5.45
C ILE A 470 -27.45 -3.60 -4.86
N PRO A 471 -28.31 -4.56 -5.28
CA PRO A 471 -29.70 -4.62 -4.81
C PRO A 471 -29.80 -4.73 -3.29
N PHE A 472 -30.73 -4.01 -2.67
CA PHE A 472 -31.05 -4.13 -1.24
C PHE A 472 -31.56 -5.55 -0.88
N GLU A 473 -32.12 -6.25 -1.85
CA GLU A 473 -32.65 -7.60 -1.75
C GLU A 473 -31.54 -8.68 -1.75
N MET A 474 -30.31 -8.31 -2.16
CA MET A 474 -29.20 -9.25 -2.24
C MET A 474 -28.93 -9.92 -0.90
N ARG A 475 -28.62 -11.23 -0.94
CA ARG A 475 -28.32 -12.08 0.21
C ARG A 475 -27.17 -13.02 -0.14
N GLY A 476 -26.52 -13.56 0.88
CA GLY A 476 -25.38 -14.48 0.76
C GLY A 476 -24.07 -13.81 1.13
N ASP A 477 -22.99 -14.59 1.11
CA ASP A 477 -21.67 -14.18 1.57
C ASP A 477 -20.75 -13.75 0.42
N ALA A 478 -21.23 -13.86 -0.81
CA ALA A 478 -20.49 -13.50 -2.01
C ALA A 478 -21.41 -12.96 -3.12
N LEU A 479 -20.91 -11.96 -3.84
CA LEU A 479 -21.53 -11.35 -5.00
C LEU A 479 -20.84 -11.86 -6.26
N ALA A 480 -21.53 -12.69 -7.04
CA ALA A 480 -21.11 -13.04 -8.40
C ALA A 480 -21.86 -12.14 -9.40
N LEU A 481 -21.13 -11.27 -10.09
CA LEU A 481 -21.66 -10.31 -11.05
C LEU A 481 -21.46 -10.81 -12.47
N SER A 482 -22.57 -10.99 -13.21
CA SER A 482 -22.56 -11.14 -14.66
C SER A 482 -22.86 -9.80 -15.30
N ILE A 483 -22.02 -9.34 -16.22
CA ILE A 483 -22.19 -8.10 -16.96
C ILE A 483 -22.30 -8.37 -18.46
N ASP A 484 -23.11 -7.58 -19.15
CA ASP A 484 -23.22 -7.55 -20.59
C ASP A 484 -22.82 -6.16 -21.11
N GLY A 485 -21.98 -6.12 -22.12
CA GLY A 485 -21.50 -4.90 -22.74
C GLY A 485 -21.09 -5.09 -24.19
N PRO A 486 -20.49 -4.09 -24.83
CA PRO A 486 -20.01 -4.20 -26.22
C PRO A 486 -18.99 -5.32 -26.44
N ALA A 487 -18.27 -5.73 -25.39
CA ALA A 487 -17.31 -6.82 -25.42
C ALA A 487 -17.93 -8.20 -25.15
N GLY A 488 -19.28 -8.30 -25.09
CA GLY A 488 -20.02 -9.52 -24.78
C GLY A 488 -20.30 -9.71 -23.29
N SER A 489 -20.88 -10.86 -22.96
CA SER A 489 -21.19 -11.25 -21.58
C SER A 489 -19.94 -11.74 -20.86
N ARG A 490 -19.73 -11.29 -19.61
CA ARG A 490 -18.62 -11.71 -18.75
C ARG A 490 -19.09 -11.94 -17.32
N LEU A 491 -18.55 -12.97 -16.68
CA LEU A 491 -18.67 -13.18 -15.25
C LEU A 491 -17.44 -12.54 -14.59
N LEU A 492 -17.68 -11.59 -13.67
CA LEU A 492 -16.63 -10.95 -12.91
C LEU A 492 -16.21 -11.81 -11.71
N PRO A 493 -14.96 -11.63 -11.19
CA PRO A 493 -14.54 -12.28 -9.95
C PRO A 493 -15.53 -12.01 -8.82
N SER A 494 -15.76 -13.01 -7.99
CA SER A 494 -16.69 -12.91 -6.86
C SER A 494 -16.19 -11.89 -5.85
N VAL A 495 -17.06 -10.98 -5.42
CA VAL A 495 -16.81 -9.99 -4.39
C VAL A 495 -17.42 -10.47 -3.07
N PRO A 496 -16.69 -10.47 -1.94
CA PRO A 496 -17.27 -10.80 -0.63
C PRO A 496 -18.47 -9.90 -0.31
N MET A 497 -19.50 -10.46 0.30
CA MET A 497 -20.65 -9.70 0.78
C MET A 497 -20.72 -9.66 2.30
N VAL A 498 -21.03 -8.47 2.82
CA VAL A 498 -21.20 -8.17 4.24
C VAL A 498 -22.50 -7.38 4.47
N THR A 499 -22.93 -7.26 5.71
CA THR A 499 -24.15 -6.50 6.08
C THR A 499 -24.01 -5.01 5.83
N ALA A 500 -22.81 -4.45 6.05
CA ALA A 500 -22.47 -3.07 5.75
C ALA A 500 -20.98 -2.98 5.33
N SER A 501 -20.69 -2.12 4.37
CA SER A 501 -19.34 -1.81 3.88
C SER A 501 -19.26 -0.31 3.61
N PRO A 502 -19.27 0.52 4.68
CA PRO A 502 -19.37 1.97 4.54
C PRO A 502 -18.18 2.56 3.82
N ALA A 503 -18.43 3.52 2.94
CA ALA A 503 -17.40 4.29 2.26
C ALA A 503 -17.86 5.75 2.11
N ILE A 504 -17.05 6.70 2.61
CA ILE A 504 -17.26 8.13 2.44
C ILE A 504 -16.92 8.48 0.99
N GLN A 505 -17.81 9.21 0.35
CA GLN A 505 -17.67 9.60 -1.04
C GLN A 505 -16.55 10.63 -1.22
N LEU A 506 -15.67 10.39 -2.17
CA LEU A 506 -14.64 11.32 -2.60
C LEU A 506 -15.03 11.97 -3.92
N ASP A 507 -14.65 13.23 -4.13
CA ASP A 507 -14.72 13.87 -5.43
C ASP A 507 -13.63 13.27 -6.33
N PRO A 508 -13.96 12.68 -7.48
CA PRO A 508 -12.97 12.05 -8.34
C PRO A 508 -12.00 13.03 -9.00
N ARG A 509 -12.27 14.36 -8.94
CA ARG A 509 -11.42 15.39 -9.55
C ARG A 509 -10.21 15.75 -8.69
N ASP A 510 -10.38 15.76 -7.38
CA ASP A 510 -9.36 16.23 -6.44
C ASP A 510 -9.13 15.29 -5.25
N GLY A 511 -9.95 14.23 -5.12
CA GLY A 511 -9.87 13.26 -4.04
C GLY A 511 -10.37 13.76 -2.68
N ASN A 512 -10.94 14.97 -2.63
CA ASN A 512 -11.50 15.50 -1.40
C ASN A 512 -12.80 14.78 -1.01
N PRO A 513 -13.06 14.58 0.29
CA PRO A 513 -14.31 13.97 0.72
C PRO A 513 -15.49 14.92 0.49
N LEU A 514 -16.63 14.38 0.10
CA LEU A 514 -17.87 15.14 -0.03
C LEU A 514 -18.50 15.35 1.35
N LEU A 515 -18.02 16.36 2.04
CA LEU A 515 -18.50 16.84 3.33
C LEU A 515 -19.18 18.20 3.13
N ILE A 516 -20.35 18.39 3.73
CA ILE A 516 -21.18 19.58 3.55
C ILE A 516 -21.47 20.17 4.92
N ASP A 517 -21.29 21.46 5.07
CA ASP A 517 -21.82 22.19 6.22
C ASP A 517 -23.35 22.14 6.21
N ALA A 518 -23.95 21.56 7.22
CA ALA A 518 -25.39 21.33 7.27
C ALA A 518 -26.21 22.63 7.39
N ASP A 519 -25.60 23.71 7.87
CA ASP A 519 -26.29 24.97 8.15
C ASP A 519 -26.30 25.92 6.94
N ASN A 520 -25.27 25.86 6.08
CA ASN A 520 -25.16 26.73 4.92
C ASN A 520 -25.06 26.01 3.57
N GLY A 521 -24.87 24.67 3.57
CA GLY A 521 -24.79 23.83 2.35
C GLY A 521 -23.47 23.95 1.57
N VAL A 522 -22.43 24.53 2.16
CA VAL A 522 -21.11 24.68 1.54
C VAL A 522 -20.31 23.41 1.67
N LEU A 523 -19.59 23.01 0.62
CA LEU A 523 -18.62 21.94 0.66
C LEU A 523 -17.45 22.32 1.56
N LEU A 524 -17.09 21.43 2.47
CA LEU A 524 -16.00 21.64 3.41
C LEU A 524 -14.67 21.21 2.77
N ASP A 525 -13.70 22.09 2.83
CA ASP A 525 -12.32 21.88 2.39
C ASP A 525 -11.35 22.71 3.25
N ALA A 526 -10.09 22.83 2.84
CA ALA A 526 -9.11 23.64 3.57
C ALA A 526 -9.40 25.15 3.56
N MET A 527 -10.20 25.63 2.58
CA MET A 527 -10.58 27.04 2.45
C MET A 527 -11.92 27.34 3.14
N HIS A 528 -12.72 26.31 3.35
CA HIS A 528 -14.02 26.35 4.01
C HIS A 528 -14.06 25.28 5.09
N PRO A 529 -13.37 25.50 6.23
CA PRO A 529 -13.31 24.55 7.33
C PRO A 529 -14.65 24.41 8.06
N ALA A 530 -14.85 23.31 8.75
CA ALA A 530 -15.95 23.16 9.69
C ALA A 530 -15.66 23.93 10.98
N HIS A 531 -16.71 24.39 11.66
CA HIS A 531 -16.58 25.08 12.96
C HIS A 531 -17.04 24.19 14.11
N SER A 532 -16.52 24.43 15.31
CA SER A 532 -17.03 23.79 16.52
C SER A 532 -18.52 24.10 16.74
N ASN A 533 -19.27 23.15 17.27
CA ASN A 533 -20.74 23.20 17.45
C ASN A 533 -21.57 23.36 16.17
N THR A 534 -21.00 23.13 15.00
CA THR A 534 -21.75 23.03 13.73
C THR A 534 -22.01 21.56 13.37
N ARG A 535 -22.80 21.34 12.33
CA ARG A 535 -23.13 20.00 11.86
C ARG A 535 -22.52 19.75 10.48
N ILE A 536 -21.94 18.57 10.32
CA ILE A 536 -21.38 18.11 9.04
C ILE A 536 -22.27 17.02 8.48
N GLN A 537 -22.65 17.16 7.22
CA GLN A 537 -23.29 16.12 6.42
C GLN A 537 -22.24 15.38 5.59
N ILE A 538 -22.15 14.09 5.79
CA ILE A 538 -21.21 13.19 5.14
C ILE A 538 -21.97 12.42 4.07
N LEU A 539 -21.58 12.54 2.81
CA LEU A 539 -22.10 11.67 1.74
C LEU A 539 -21.30 10.37 1.72
N ALA A 540 -22.01 9.24 1.77
CA ALA A 540 -21.41 7.92 1.86
C ALA A 540 -22.23 6.90 1.05
N THR A 541 -21.66 5.71 0.84
CA THR A 541 -22.37 4.52 0.33
C THR A 541 -22.07 3.31 1.21
N GLY A 542 -22.82 2.21 1.01
CA GLY A 542 -22.51 0.95 1.66
C GLY A 542 -22.93 0.81 3.12
N LEU A 543 -23.84 1.66 3.64
CA LEU A 543 -24.32 1.55 5.01
C LEU A 543 -25.33 0.40 5.22
N GLY A 544 -25.65 -0.36 4.18
CA GLY A 544 -26.52 -1.51 4.27
C GLY A 544 -28.00 -1.17 4.12
N ARG A 545 -28.87 -2.01 4.70
CA ARG A 545 -30.32 -1.90 4.57
C ARG A 545 -30.89 -0.70 5.32
N VAL A 546 -32.09 -0.27 4.87
CA VAL A 546 -32.81 0.88 5.45
C VAL A 546 -34.19 0.49 5.94
N VAL A 547 -34.72 1.29 6.86
CA VAL A 547 -36.06 1.14 7.44
C VAL A 547 -36.78 2.50 7.36
N PRO A 548 -37.97 2.56 6.77
CA PRO A 548 -38.62 1.51 5.97
C PRO A 548 -37.79 1.09 4.75
N THR A 549 -38.03 -0.08 4.20
CA THR A 549 -37.31 -0.57 3.00
C THR A 549 -37.59 0.34 1.80
N TRP A 550 -36.55 0.52 0.95
CA TRP A 550 -36.67 1.30 -0.28
C TRP A 550 -36.32 0.43 -1.51
N PRO A 551 -37.03 0.59 -2.63
CA PRO A 551 -36.73 -0.16 -3.83
C PRO A 551 -35.36 0.16 -4.42
N THR A 552 -34.68 -0.88 -4.90
CA THR A 552 -33.38 -0.73 -5.60
C THR A 552 -33.54 0.05 -6.91
N GLY A 553 -32.60 0.91 -7.25
CA GLY A 553 -32.57 1.69 -8.49
C GLY A 553 -33.42 2.96 -8.49
N LEU A 554 -34.10 3.28 -7.41
CA LEU A 554 -34.90 4.51 -7.30
C LEU A 554 -34.21 5.56 -6.40
N PRO A 555 -34.30 6.87 -6.75
CA PRO A 555 -33.79 7.93 -5.89
C PRO A 555 -34.58 8.01 -4.58
N ALA A 556 -33.91 8.25 -3.48
CA ALA A 556 -34.55 8.35 -2.17
C ALA A 556 -35.53 9.54 -2.11
N PRO A 557 -36.71 9.40 -1.46
CA PRO A 557 -37.68 10.48 -1.37
C PRO A 557 -37.20 11.58 -0.40
N ALA A 558 -37.67 12.81 -0.63
CA ALA A 558 -37.31 13.94 0.21
C ALA A 558 -38.23 14.09 1.45
N ASP A 559 -39.44 13.57 1.36
CA ASP A 559 -40.50 13.76 2.36
C ASP A 559 -40.55 12.65 3.41
N THR A 560 -40.05 11.46 3.07
CA THR A 560 -40.07 10.30 3.96
C THR A 560 -38.64 9.75 4.13
N PRO A 561 -37.98 10.02 5.28
CA PRO A 561 -36.62 9.55 5.49
C PRO A 561 -36.57 8.02 5.69
N HIS A 562 -35.67 7.36 4.98
CA HIS A 562 -35.35 5.95 5.12
C HIS A 562 -34.07 5.80 5.92
N ALA A 563 -34.20 5.51 7.22
CA ALA A 563 -33.06 5.43 8.13
C ALA A 563 -32.24 4.16 7.90
N VAL A 564 -30.92 4.25 8.11
CA VAL A 564 -30.06 3.08 8.13
C VAL A 564 -30.52 2.12 9.22
N ALA A 565 -30.67 0.84 8.88
CA ALA A 565 -31.21 -0.16 9.80
C ALA A 565 -30.27 -0.50 10.97
N ALA A 566 -28.96 -0.50 10.70
CA ALA A 566 -27.93 -0.72 11.70
C ALA A 566 -27.47 0.60 12.36
N PRO A 567 -26.99 0.59 13.61
CA PRO A 567 -26.45 1.76 14.23
C PRO A 567 -25.23 2.29 13.47
N VAL A 568 -25.22 3.59 13.17
CA VAL A 568 -24.08 4.29 12.56
C VAL A 568 -23.35 5.07 13.66
N ARG A 569 -22.03 4.90 13.73
CA ARG A 569 -21.14 5.65 14.59
C ARG A 569 -20.21 6.50 13.76
N ALA A 570 -19.80 7.62 14.27
CA ALA A 570 -18.82 8.49 13.63
C ALA A 570 -17.70 8.83 14.60
N PHE A 571 -16.52 9.05 14.07
CA PHE A 571 -15.32 9.32 14.86
C PHE A 571 -14.55 10.47 14.21
N LEU A 572 -14.25 11.46 15.05
CA LEU A 572 -13.39 12.58 14.70
C LEU A 572 -12.11 12.45 15.51
N ASP A 573 -10.97 12.32 14.84
CA ASP A 573 -9.70 12.01 15.47
C ASP A 573 -9.81 10.84 16.47
N ARG A 574 -10.51 9.76 16.09
CA ARG A 574 -10.82 8.56 16.90
C ARG A 574 -11.74 8.78 18.10
N ALA A 575 -12.07 10.01 18.44
CA ALA A 575 -13.08 10.29 19.46
C ALA A 575 -14.47 10.10 18.85
N PRO A 576 -15.37 9.37 19.52
CA PRO A 576 -16.73 9.23 19.02
C PRO A 576 -17.43 10.59 19.05
N VAL A 577 -18.13 10.90 17.95
CA VAL A 577 -18.97 12.10 17.81
C VAL A 577 -20.42 11.71 17.63
N GLN A 578 -21.32 12.61 18.01
CA GLN A 578 -22.74 12.35 17.93
C GLN A 578 -23.19 12.30 16.47
N VAL A 579 -23.83 11.18 16.08
CA VAL A 579 -24.57 11.06 14.83
C VAL A 579 -26.00 11.50 15.09
N THR A 580 -26.43 12.57 14.44
CA THR A 580 -27.78 13.12 14.60
C THR A 580 -28.74 12.49 13.63
N ARG A 581 -28.25 12.04 12.45
CA ARG A 581 -29.06 11.42 11.42
C ARG A 581 -28.22 10.51 10.51
N ALA A 582 -28.78 9.37 10.12
CA ALA A 582 -28.21 8.49 9.10
C ALA A 582 -29.36 7.94 8.25
N ILE A 583 -29.50 8.41 7.01
CA ILE A 583 -30.60 8.10 6.10
C ILE A 583 -30.11 7.91 4.68
N LEU A 584 -30.97 7.37 3.79
CA LEU A 584 -30.72 7.51 2.35
C LEU A 584 -30.73 8.99 1.97
N ALA A 585 -29.76 9.41 1.18
CA ALA A 585 -29.62 10.79 0.74
C ALA A 585 -30.78 11.16 -0.22
N PRO A 586 -31.62 12.15 0.14
CA PRO A 586 -32.78 12.52 -0.68
C PRO A 586 -32.38 12.91 -2.10
N GLY A 587 -33.06 12.34 -3.10
CA GLY A 587 -32.82 12.59 -4.52
C GLY A 587 -31.68 11.78 -5.13
N TYR A 588 -30.95 10.98 -4.35
CA TYR A 588 -29.84 10.14 -4.81
C TYR A 588 -30.20 8.66 -4.76
N ILE A 589 -29.55 7.87 -5.62
CA ILE A 589 -29.67 6.41 -5.66
C ILE A 589 -28.45 5.82 -4.94
N GLY A 590 -28.66 4.95 -3.95
CA GLY A 590 -27.59 4.19 -3.26
C GLY A 590 -26.59 5.04 -2.45
N MET A 591 -26.84 6.33 -2.32
CA MET A 591 -26.09 7.21 -1.44
C MET A 591 -26.81 7.40 -0.10
N TYR A 592 -26.03 7.60 0.94
CA TYR A 592 -26.48 7.87 2.28
C TYR A 592 -25.96 9.23 2.75
N LEU A 593 -26.73 9.88 3.61
CA LEU A 593 -26.39 11.11 4.30
C LEU A 593 -26.27 10.80 5.78
N VAL A 594 -25.07 10.95 6.31
CA VAL A 594 -24.78 10.83 7.74
C VAL A 594 -24.50 12.23 8.27
N GLU A 595 -25.28 12.70 9.22
CA GLU A 595 -25.10 14.00 9.85
C GLU A 595 -24.51 13.83 11.24
N ILE A 596 -23.43 14.54 11.50
CA ILE A 596 -22.71 14.53 12.78
C ILE A 596 -22.64 15.92 13.37
N GLU A 597 -22.53 16.01 14.68
CA GLU A 597 -22.28 17.25 15.41
C GLU A 597 -20.79 17.37 15.75
N VAL A 598 -20.16 18.49 15.37
CA VAL A 598 -18.78 18.78 15.73
C VAL A 598 -18.72 19.19 17.20
N PRO A 599 -17.96 18.49 18.07
CA PRO A 599 -17.91 18.81 19.48
C PRO A 599 -17.37 20.22 19.77
N ASN A 600 -17.80 20.80 20.88
CA ASN A 600 -17.28 22.10 21.34
C ASN A 600 -15.79 22.04 21.69
N ILE A 601 -15.32 20.88 22.17
CA ILE A 601 -13.91 20.65 22.49
C ILE A 601 -13.35 19.72 21.42
N VAL A 602 -12.67 20.28 20.45
CA VAL A 602 -12.05 19.56 19.32
C VAL A 602 -10.70 20.18 19.02
N ASN A 603 -9.79 19.38 18.46
CA ASN A 603 -8.53 19.91 17.94
C ASN A 603 -8.80 20.73 16.68
N TYR A 604 -8.23 21.92 16.60
CA TYR A 604 -8.31 22.74 15.40
C TYR A 604 -7.27 22.32 14.37
N GLY A 605 -7.57 22.53 13.09
CA GLY A 605 -6.76 22.12 11.96
C GLY A 605 -7.27 20.83 11.28
N PRO A 606 -6.40 20.11 10.59
CA PRO A 606 -6.76 18.86 9.91
C PRO A 606 -7.05 17.76 10.95
N ALA A 607 -8.26 17.20 10.87
CA ALA A 607 -8.72 16.09 11.72
C ALA A 607 -9.08 14.88 10.86
N GLU A 608 -8.91 13.68 11.41
CA GLU A 608 -9.32 12.43 10.76
C GLU A 608 -10.81 12.17 11.05
N LEU A 609 -11.57 11.91 9.99
CA LEU A 609 -13.00 11.56 10.07
C LEU A 609 -13.24 10.20 9.44
N TYR A 610 -13.96 9.32 10.13
CA TYR A 610 -14.51 8.09 9.55
C TYR A 610 -15.85 7.73 10.21
N ILE A 611 -16.61 6.90 9.51
CA ILE A 611 -17.88 6.34 10.01
C ILE A 611 -17.77 4.82 10.13
N GLU A 612 -18.58 4.25 10.99
CA GLU A 612 -18.62 2.81 11.23
C GLU A 612 -20.08 2.33 11.27
N THR A 613 -20.34 1.21 10.65
CA THR A 613 -21.66 0.56 10.66
C THR A 613 -21.44 -0.95 10.79
N ASP A 614 -22.13 -1.57 11.73
CA ASP A 614 -22.05 -3.02 12.00
C ASP A 614 -20.61 -3.53 12.19
N GLY A 615 -19.79 -2.73 12.90
CA GLY A 615 -18.37 -3.04 13.16
C GLY A 615 -17.43 -2.86 11.96
N GLN A 616 -17.94 -2.38 10.82
CA GLN A 616 -17.14 -2.14 9.61
C GLN A 616 -16.83 -0.65 9.47
N PRO A 617 -15.54 -0.25 9.46
CA PRO A 617 -15.15 1.15 9.28
C PRO A 617 -15.15 1.55 7.79
N SER A 618 -15.44 2.83 7.53
CA SER A 618 -15.25 3.45 6.21
C SER A 618 -13.77 3.69 5.88
N ASN A 619 -13.51 4.23 4.69
CA ASN A 619 -12.27 4.97 4.44
C ASN A 619 -12.18 6.14 5.41
N ARG A 620 -10.95 6.49 5.76
CA ARG A 620 -10.62 7.65 6.60
C ARG A 620 -10.36 8.84 5.71
N VAL A 621 -10.97 9.96 6.05
CA VAL A 621 -10.87 11.20 5.30
C VAL A 621 -10.42 12.34 6.20
N ARG A 622 -9.95 13.41 5.60
CA ARG A 622 -9.53 14.60 6.31
C ARG A 622 -10.64 15.65 6.28
N VAL A 623 -10.93 16.23 7.45
CA VAL A 623 -11.76 17.43 7.59
C VAL A 623 -10.94 18.52 8.28
N TYR A 624 -11.10 19.77 7.86
CA TYR A 624 -10.45 20.91 8.49
C TYR A 624 -11.43 21.56 9.46
N ILE A 625 -10.96 21.89 10.67
CA ILE A 625 -11.79 22.43 11.75
C ILE A 625 -11.18 23.73 12.26
N GLU A 626 -12.03 24.75 12.41
CA GLU A 626 -11.69 26.03 13.03
C GLU A 626 -12.62 26.31 14.21
N PRO A 627 -12.23 27.26 15.11
CA PRO A 627 -13.03 27.66 16.26
C PRO A 627 -14.44 28.13 15.93
#